data_612855478138a76fe13cae8d303b674c
#
_entry.id   612855478138a76fe13cae8d303b674c
#
_cell.length_a   1.000
_cell.length_b   1.000
_cell.length_c   1.000
_cell.angle_alpha   90.00
_cell.angle_beta   90.00
_cell.angle_gamma   90.00
#
_symmetry.space_group_name_H-M   'P 1'
#
loop_
_entity.id
_entity.type
_entity.pdbx_description
1 polymer ?
#
loop_
_entity_poly.entity_id
_entity_poly.type
_entity_poly.pdbx_seq_one_letter_code
_entity_poly.pdbx_strand_id
1 'polypeptide(L)'
;HKIFFYFCTMDTKEEIIRQFEAQTAPFSPETHEQLANILVRFTLAKGDLFLREGEICKYYSMVAQGMIRLFYNKNGRDLTEHFSYEKGIFVSLESYFRQTPSYLMIEALEPSVIYSFPHDQLQNLMRRNHEVEHMYCKMLENSLIESQQKADACRFETARERYHRLATEHPEVVKRAPLIHIASRLGMTPETLSRVRAGLL
;
A
#
# COMPACT_ATOMS: atom_id res chain seq x y z
N HIS A 1 -24.70 -25.51 -0.96
CA HIS A 1 -23.78 -25.02 0.08
C HIS A 1 -23.05 -23.80 -0.47
N LYS A 2 -23.52 -22.58 -0.08
CA LYS A 2 -22.81 -21.33 -0.30
C LYS A 2 -21.65 -21.28 0.71
N ILE A 3 -20.42 -21.45 0.24
CA ILE A 3 -19.23 -21.14 1.02
C ILE A 3 -19.15 -19.63 1.05
N PHE A 4 -19.58 -19.04 2.16
CA PHE A 4 -19.27 -17.65 2.49
C PHE A 4 -17.77 -17.61 2.80
N PHE A 5 -16.98 -17.10 1.87
CA PHE A 5 -15.66 -16.58 2.18
C PHE A 5 -15.87 -15.37 3.10
N TYR A 6 -15.67 -15.58 4.40
CA TYR A 6 -15.45 -14.49 5.34
C TYR A 6 -14.15 -13.81 4.90
N PHE A 7 -14.25 -12.75 4.12
CA PHE A 7 -13.20 -11.75 4.09
C PHE A 7 -13.09 -11.26 5.53
N CYS A 8 -11.97 -11.52 6.17
CA CYS A 8 -11.67 -10.99 7.50
C CYS A 8 -11.44 -9.48 7.33
N THR A 9 -12.54 -8.72 7.36
CA THR A 9 -12.50 -7.26 7.34
C THR A 9 -11.92 -6.82 8.67
N MET A 10 -10.85 -6.03 8.63
CA MET A 10 -10.29 -5.42 9.83
C MET A 10 -11.13 -4.18 10.16
N ASP A 11 -12.13 -4.34 11.01
CA ASP A 11 -13.09 -3.28 11.30
C ASP A 11 -12.74 -2.45 12.54
N THR A 12 -11.74 -2.85 13.30
CA THR A 12 -11.36 -2.20 14.56
C THR A 12 -9.94 -1.67 14.56
N LYS A 13 -9.67 -0.65 15.37
CA LYS A 13 -8.33 -0.11 15.58
C LYS A 13 -7.38 -1.16 16.17
N GLU A 14 -7.87 -2.00 17.06
CA GLU A 14 -7.12 -3.09 17.68
C GLU A 14 -6.61 -4.09 16.64
N GLU A 15 -7.44 -4.46 15.68
CA GLU A 15 -7.05 -5.38 14.61
C GLU A 15 -5.96 -4.78 13.73
N ILE A 16 -6.06 -3.50 13.42
CA ILE A 16 -5.03 -2.76 12.67
C ILE A 16 -3.71 -2.75 13.44
N ILE A 17 -3.73 -2.41 14.73
CA ILE A 17 -2.52 -2.36 15.56
C ILE A 17 -1.86 -3.73 15.65
N ARG A 18 -2.65 -4.81 15.82
CA ARG A 18 -2.13 -6.19 15.78
C ARG A 18 -1.48 -6.56 14.45
N GLN A 19 -1.91 -5.98 13.32
CA GLN A 19 -1.22 -6.19 12.05
C GLN A 19 0.17 -5.51 12.03
N PHE A 20 0.31 -4.35 12.67
CA PHE A 20 1.62 -3.73 12.84
C PHE A 20 2.51 -4.56 13.79
N GLU A 21 1.98 -5.07 14.91
CA GLU A 21 2.69 -5.99 15.80
C GLU A 21 3.20 -7.23 15.06
N ALA A 22 2.35 -7.85 14.24
CA ALA A 22 2.71 -9.05 13.49
C ALA A 22 3.87 -8.85 12.51
N GLN A 23 4.08 -7.60 12.06
CA GLN A 23 5.16 -7.25 11.14
C GLN A 23 6.43 -6.74 11.86
N THR A 24 6.36 -6.51 13.17
CA THR A 24 7.44 -5.86 13.93
C THR A 24 7.78 -6.58 15.21
N ALA A 25 7.08 -6.29 16.31
CA ALA A 25 7.22 -6.91 17.61
C ALA A 25 5.95 -6.66 18.46
N PRO A 26 5.67 -7.48 19.49
CA PRO A 26 4.58 -7.23 20.42
C PRO A 26 4.71 -5.86 21.10
N PHE A 27 3.57 -5.19 21.32
CA PHE A 27 3.51 -3.91 22.03
C PHE A 27 2.99 -4.10 23.48
N SER A 28 3.42 -3.19 24.35
CA SER A 28 2.81 -3.04 25.67
C SER A 28 1.36 -2.55 25.56
N PRO A 29 0.49 -2.80 26.56
CA PRO A 29 -0.87 -2.26 26.58
C PRO A 29 -0.92 -0.73 26.45
N GLU A 30 0.05 -0.04 27.02
CA GLU A 30 0.18 1.41 26.92
C GLU A 30 0.44 1.85 25.48
N THR A 31 1.34 1.17 24.77
CA THR A 31 1.65 1.45 23.36
C THR A 31 0.44 1.18 22.47
N HIS A 32 -0.31 0.11 22.71
CA HIS A 32 -1.60 -0.16 22.04
C HIS A 32 -2.56 1.01 22.17
N GLU A 33 -2.78 1.51 23.38
CA GLU A 33 -3.67 2.63 23.66
C GLU A 33 -3.18 3.92 22.97
N GLN A 34 -1.90 4.21 23.05
CA GLN A 34 -1.29 5.40 22.44
C GLN A 34 -1.44 5.37 20.91
N LEU A 35 -1.21 4.23 20.26
CA LEU A 35 -1.40 4.06 18.82
C LEU A 35 -2.88 4.15 18.42
N ALA A 36 -3.80 3.52 19.19
CA ALA A 36 -5.23 3.59 18.94
C ALA A 36 -5.77 5.02 19.03
N ASN A 37 -5.23 5.83 19.94
CA ASN A 37 -5.64 7.23 20.13
C ASN A 37 -5.30 8.11 18.94
N ILE A 38 -4.18 7.87 18.26
CA ILE A 38 -3.76 8.66 17.08
C ILE A 38 -4.24 8.08 15.76
N LEU A 39 -4.76 6.86 15.73
CA LEU A 39 -5.19 6.18 14.50
C LEU A 39 -6.53 6.75 14.02
N VAL A 40 -6.56 7.21 12.77
CA VAL A 40 -7.74 7.80 12.11
C VAL A 40 -8.26 6.84 11.03
N ARG A 41 -9.59 6.66 10.97
CA ARG A 41 -10.27 5.85 9.96
C ARG A 41 -10.82 6.73 8.84
N PHE A 42 -10.60 6.29 7.59
CA PHE A 42 -11.19 6.89 6.39
C PHE A 42 -11.99 5.84 5.62
N THR A 43 -13.07 6.29 4.99
CA THR A 43 -13.86 5.50 4.04
C THR A 43 -13.81 6.20 2.68
N LEU A 44 -13.48 5.46 1.65
CA LEU A 44 -13.31 5.95 0.28
C LEU A 44 -14.26 5.21 -0.64
N ALA A 45 -14.96 5.93 -1.50
CA ALA A 45 -15.67 5.33 -2.62
C ALA A 45 -14.67 4.98 -3.75
N LYS A 46 -15.08 4.11 -4.66
CA LYS A 46 -14.28 3.82 -5.86
C LYS A 46 -14.03 5.11 -6.66
N GLY A 47 -12.76 5.35 -6.97
CA GLY A 47 -12.30 6.53 -7.71
C GLY A 47 -11.99 7.75 -6.82
N ASP A 48 -12.23 7.66 -5.51
CA ASP A 48 -11.84 8.76 -4.60
C ASP A 48 -10.33 8.86 -4.51
N LEU A 49 -9.83 10.10 -4.56
CA LEU A 49 -8.43 10.41 -4.37
C LEU A 49 -8.18 10.74 -2.89
N PHE A 50 -7.39 9.90 -2.24
CA PHE A 50 -6.90 10.11 -0.87
C PHE A 50 -5.74 11.12 -0.81
N LEU A 51 -4.94 11.18 -1.88
CA LEU A 51 -3.87 12.16 -2.08
C LEU A 51 -3.89 12.61 -3.55
N ARG A 52 -3.87 13.92 -3.78
CA ARG A 52 -3.75 14.51 -5.11
C ARG A 52 -2.34 14.97 -5.39
N GLU A 53 -1.97 15.03 -6.66
CA GLU A 53 -0.73 15.68 -7.09
C GLU A 53 -0.65 17.12 -6.54
N GLY A 54 0.50 17.48 -5.99
CA GLY A 54 0.73 18.78 -5.36
C GLY A 54 0.32 18.90 -3.90
N GLU A 55 -0.44 17.95 -3.36
CA GLU A 55 -0.74 17.90 -1.93
C GLU A 55 0.42 17.27 -1.14
N ILE A 56 0.54 17.59 0.15
CA ILE A 56 1.51 16.97 1.05
C ILE A 56 0.90 15.70 1.65
N CYS A 57 1.63 14.59 1.56
CA CYS A 57 1.24 13.33 2.19
C CYS A 57 1.41 13.43 3.72
N LYS A 58 0.28 13.51 4.41
CA LYS A 58 0.23 13.69 5.88
C LYS A 58 -0.02 12.40 6.65
N TYR A 59 -0.16 11.27 5.97
CA TYR A 59 -0.62 10.02 6.58
C TYR A 59 0.25 8.84 6.18
N TYR A 60 0.55 8.00 7.17
CA TYR A 60 1.08 6.66 6.98
C TYR A 60 -0.09 5.68 7.16
N SER A 61 -0.43 4.92 6.13
CA SER A 61 -1.74 4.27 6.04
C SER A 61 -1.66 2.78 5.80
N MET A 62 -2.67 2.05 6.31
CA MET A 62 -2.90 0.63 6.05
C MET A 62 -4.31 0.42 5.50
N VAL A 63 -4.46 -0.48 4.54
CA VAL A 63 -5.75 -0.90 4.00
C VAL A 63 -6.39 -1.91 4.94
N ALA A 64 -7.56 -1.59 5.49
CA ALA A 64 -8.38 -2.51 6.26
C ALA A 64 -9.29 -3.34 5.35
N GLN A 65 -9.83 -2.71 4.31
CA GLN A 65 -10.69 -3.33 3.30
C GLN A 65 -10.53 -2.58 1.98
N GLY A 66 -10.56 -3.30 0.86
CA GLY A 66 -10.52 -2.71 -0.47
C GLY A 66 -9.14 -2.69 -1.09
N MET A 67 -8.97 -1.89 -2.13
CA MET A 67 -7.72 -1.79 -2.88
C MET A 67 -7.39 -0.35 -3.22
N ILE A 68 -6.17 0.04 -2.92
CA ILE A 68 -5.60 1.38 -3.15
C ILE A 68 -4.52 1.28 -4.22
N ARG A 69 -4.47 2.26 -5.11
CA ARG A 69 -3.45 2.42 -6.13
C ARG A 69 -2.66 3.70 -5.88
N LEU A 70 -1.33 3.60 -5.93
CA LEU A 70 -0.42 4.73 -6.02
C LEU A 70 0.01 4.88 -7.47
N PHE A 71 -0.09 6.09 -8.01
CA PHE A 71 0.22 6.36 -9.41
C PHE A 71 0.65 7.81 -9.62
N TYR A 72 1.22 8.09 -10.76
CA TYR A 72 1.57 9.45 -11.20
C TYR A 72 1.36 9.61 -12.69
N ASN A 73 1.19 10.85 -13.13
CA ASN A 73 1.11 11.19 -14.55
C ASN A 73 2.48 11.70 -15.03
N LYS A 74 3.05 11.04 -16.01
CA LYS A 74 4.30 11.48 -16.63
C LYS A 74 4.11 11.59 -18.14
N ASN A 75 4.20 12.81 -18.66
CA ASN A 75 4.03 13.11 -20.07
C ASN A 75 2.69 12.60 -20.65
N GLY A 76 1.59 12.78 -19.90
CA GLY A 76 0.26 12.33 -20.29
C GLY A 76 0.01 10.82 -20.12
N ARG A 77 0.95 10.08 -19.52
CA ARG A 77 0.81 8.65 -19.23
C ARG A 77 0.54 8.43 -17.75
N ASP A 78 -0.53 7.74 -17.47
CA ASP A 78 -0.86 7.22 -16.12
C ASP A 78 0.06 6.02 -15.81
N LEU A 79 0.91 6.18 -14.81
CA LEU A 79 1.90 5.17 -14.42
C LEU A 79 1.64 4.68 -13.01
N THR A 80 1.20 3.43 -12.89
CA THR A 80 0.98 2.77 -11.59
C THR A 80 2.31 2.42 -10.94
N GLU A 81 2.51 2.93 -9.75
CA GLU A 81 3.70 2.67 -8.93
C GLU A 81 3.50 1.48 -8.00
N HIS A 82 2.34 1.39 -7.34
CA HIS A 82 2.08 0.37 -6.34
C HIS A 82 0.58 0.09 -6.21
N PHE A 83 0.24 -1.15 -5.79
CA PHE A 83 -1.07 -1.52 -5.29
C PHE A 83 -0.95 -1.93 -3.83
N SER A 84 -1.89 -1.49 -3.00
CA SER A 84 -2.04 -1.91 -1.62
C SER A 84 -3.46 -2.41 -1.40
N TYR A 85 -3.62 -3.54 -0.76
CA TYR A 85 -4.90 -4.16 -0.44
C TYR A 85 -4.87 -4.62 1.02
N GLU A 86 -5.83 -5.38 1.49
CA GLU A 86 -5.99 -5.72 2.91
C GLU A 86 -4.65 -6.07 3.59
N LYS A 87 -4.36 -5.42 4.73
CA LYS A 87 -3.10 -5.46 5.51
C LYS A 87 -1.90 -4.79 4.86
N GLY A 88 -2.03 -4.32 3.62
CA GLY A 88 -0.98 -3.61 2.91
C GLY A 88 -0.84 -2.17 3.42
N ILE A 89 0.40 -1.73 3.52
CA ILE A 89 0.76 -0.36 3.89
C ILE A 89 0.96 0.46 2.62
N PHE A 90 0.63 1.75 2.69
CA PHE A 90 0.88 2.68 1.59
C PHE A 90 1.16 4.09 2.09
N VAL A 91 2.00 4.79 1.37
CA VAL A 91 2.41 6.17 1.66
C VAL A 91 3.15 6.75 0.45
N SER A 92 3.03 8.04 0.18
CA SER A 92 3.96 8.73 -0.73
C SER A 92 5.22 9.08 0.05
N LEU A 93 6.23 8.20 0.01
CA LEU A 93 7.40 8.23 0.89
C LEU A 93 8.13 9.56 0.88
N GLU A 94 8.51 10.08 -0.30
CA GLU A 94 9.25 11.34 -0.39
C GLU A 94 8.45 12.51 0.20
N SER A 95 7.16 12.62 -0.18
CA SER A 95 6.30 13.67 0.34
C SER A 95 6.09 13.56 1.84
N TYR A 96 5.89 12.33 2.34
CA TYR A 96 5.67 12.08 3.77
C TYR A 96 6.91 12.43 4.62
N PHE A 97 8.11 12.03 4.18
CA PHE A 97 9.33 12.32 4.95
C PHE A 97 9.79 13.76 4.86
N ARG A 98 9.71 14.36 3.66
CA ARG A 98 10.18 15.73 3.43
C ARG A 98 9.13 16.79 3.74
N GLN A 99 7.86 16.39 3.91
CA GLN A 99 6.71 17.29 4.03
C GLN A 99 6.65 18.30 2.86
N THR A 100 6.89 17.80 1.64
CA THR A 100 6.84 18.55 0.38
C THR A 100 5.72 18.03 -0.52
N PRO A 101 5.24 18.81 -1.49
CA PRO A 101 4.20 18.38 -2.42
C PRO A 101 4.52 17.06 -3.11
N SER A 102 3.55 16.16 -3.17
CA SER A 102 3.66 14.85 -3.80
C SER A 102 3.43 14.94 -5.30
N TYR A 103 4.23 14.24 -6.08
CA TYR A 103 3.94 13.92 -7.47
C TYR A 103 3.10 12.65 -7.62
N LEU A 104 3.05 11.82 -6.57
CA LEU A 104 2.19 10.64 -6.52
C LEU A 104 0.78 11.03 -6.11
N MET A 105 -0.18 10.37 -6.73
CA MET A 105 -1.58 10.36 -6.36
C MET A 105 -1.93 9.02 -5.72
N ILE A 106 -2.92 9.02 -4.84
CA ILE A 106 -3.42 7.81 -4.16
C ILE A 106 -4.92 7.73 -4.38
N GLU A 107 -5.41 6.67 -5.03
CA GLU A 107 -6.82 6.46 -5.31
C GLU A 107 -7.34 5.11 -4.82
N ALA A 108 -8.63 5.04 -4.53
CA ALA A 108 -9.33 3.81 -4.24
C ALA A 108 -9.84 3.16 -5.54
N LEU A 109 -9.40 1.93 -5.86
CA LEU A 109 -9.89 1.18 -7.03
C LEU A 109 -11.26 0.54 -6.81
N GLU A 110 -11.69 0.44 -5.57
CA GLU A 110 -13.00 -0.07 -5.13
C GLU A 110 -13.37 0.58 -3.79
N PRO A 111 -14.60 0.42 -3.27
CA PRO A 111 -14.96 0.93 -1.94
C PRO A 111 -13.96 0.41 -0.90
N SER A 112 -13.31 1.32 -0.18
CA SER A 112 -12.18 1.00 0.68
C SER A 112 -12.31 1.63 2.06
N VAL A 113 -11.80 0.92 3.06
CA VAL A 113 -11.60 1.40 4.42
C VAL A 113 -10.11 1.38 4.71
N ILE A 114 -9.59 2.51 5.15
CA ILE A 114 -8.17 2.65 5.50
C ILE A 114 -8.04 3.22 6.90
N TYR A 115 -6.96 2.85 7.56
CA TYR A 115 -6.55 3.44 8.82
C TYR A 115 -5.19 4.11 8.67
N SER A 116 -5.03 5.27 9.27
CA SER A 116 -3.90 6.14 9.00
C SER A 116 -3.36 6.76 10.28
N PHE A 117 -2.04 6.78 10.40
CA PHE A 117 -1.35 7.55 11.41
C PHE A 117 -1.02 8.94 10.85
N PRO A 118 -1.53 10.04 11.46
CA PRO A 118 -1.11 11.39 11.08
C PRO A 118 0.38 11.59 11.35
N HIS A 119 1.10 12.20 10.39
CA HIS A 119 2.54 12.41 10.44
C HIS A 119 3.02 13.00 11.78
N ASP A 120 2.49 14.17 12.15
CA ASP A 120 2.97 14.88 13.33
C ASP A 120 2.70 14.12 14.64
N GLN A 121 1.54 13.41 14.72
CA GLN A 121 1.20 12.63 15.90
C GLN A 121 2.07 11.38 16.01
N LEU A 122 2.33 10.68 14.90
CA LEU A 122 3.23 9.53 14.89
C LEU A 122 4.66 9.95 15.22
N GLN A 123 5.17 11.02 14.62
CA GLN A 123 6.50 11.54 14.92
C GLN A 123 6.65 11.96 16.39
N ASN A 124 5.63 12.59 16.97
CA ASN A 124 5.64 12.96 18.39
C ASN A 124 5.60 11.73 19.31
N LEU A 125 4.88 10.68 18.92
CA LEU A 125 4.83 9.45 19.70
C LEU A 125 6.15 8.68 19.63
N MET A 126 6.78 8.58 18.48
CA MET A 126 8.10 7.96 18.30
C MET A 126 9.19 8.56 19.20
N ARG A 127 9.18 9.89 19.38
CA ARG A 127 10.21 10.58 20.23
C ARG A 127 10.17 10.18 21.71
N ARG A 128 9.10 9.57 22.19
CA ARG A 128 8.86 9.25 23.61
C ARG A 128 8.42 7.82 23.87
N ASN A 129 8.26 7.03 22.82
CA ASN A 129 7.90 5.63 22.92
C ASN A 129 8.80 4.79 22.02
N HIS A 130 9.73 4.05 22.65
CA HIS A 130 10.72 3.25 21.92
C HIS A 130 10.11 2.06 21.15
N GLU A 131 8.99 1.50 21.60
CA GLU A 131 8.30 0.43 20.86
C GLU A 131 7.75 0.97 19.52
N VAL A 132 7.23 2.20 19.53
CA VAL A 132 6.73 2.86 18.32
C VAL A 132 7.87 3.24 17.38
N GLU A 133 9.00 3.73 17.92
CA GLU A 133 10.21 3.97 17.14
C GLU A 133 10.72 2.68 16.48
N HIS A 134 10.79 1.59 17.25
CA HIS A 134 11.20 0.28 16.73
C HIS A 134 10.27 -0.23 15.63
N MET A 135 8.96 -0.15 15.85
CA MET A 135 7.95 -0.46 14.82
C MET A 135 8.24 0.31 13.53
N TYR A 136 8.44 1.62 13.64
CA TYR A 136 8.68 2.48 12.50
C TYR A 136 9.97 2.12 11.76
N CYS A 137 11.07 1.84 12.48
CA CYS A 137 12.31 1.36 11.89
C CYS A 137 12.11 0.05 11.11
N LYS A 138 11.39 -0.92 11.68
CA LYS A 138 11.09 -2.19 11.00
C LYS A 138 10.25 -1.99 9.73
N MET A 139 9.30 -1.09 9.76
CA MET A 139 8.50 -0.73 8.57
C MET A 139 9.38 -0.12 7.48
N LEU A 140 10.36 0.72 7.83
CA LEU A 140 11.32 1.29 6.88
C LEU A 140 12.29 0.25 6.32
N GLU A 141 12.79 -0.67 7.16
CA GLU A 141 13.63 -1.79 6.71
C GLU A 141 12.88 -2.62 5.65
N ASN A 142 11.63 -3.01 5.93
CA ASN A 142 10.80 -3.76 4.99
C ASN A 142 10.57 -2.98 3.68
N SER A 143 10.24 -1.70 3.76
CA SER A 143 10.03 -0.84 2.60
C SER A 143 11.30 -0.71 1.74
N LEU A 144 12.49 -0.63 2.37
CA LEU A 144 13.76 -0.57 1.67
C LEU A 144 14.05 -1.89 0.94
N ILE A 145 13.82 -3.04 1.59
CA ILE A 145 13.99 -4.37 1.01
C ILE A 145 13.07 -4.53 -0.21
N GLU A 146 11.78 -4.20 -0.06
CA GLU A 146 10.82 -4.25 -1.18
C GLU A 146 11.23 -3.34 -2.34
N SER A 147 11.71 -2.14 -2.04
CA SER A 147 12.21 -1.20 -3.06
C SER A 147 13.40 -1.76 -3.82
N GLN A 148 14.36 -2.41 -3.11
CA GLN A 148 15.51 -3.06 -3.72
C GLN A 148 15.08 -4.23 -4.61
N GLN A 149 14.22 -5.12 -4.12
CA GLN A 149 13.69 -6.25 -4.88
C GLN A 149 12.95 -5.80 -6.14
N LYS A 150 12.19 -4.72 -6.05
CA LYS A 150 11.51 -4.12 -7.20
C LYS A 150 12.48 -3.57 -8.22
N ALA A 151 13.56 -2.89 -7.79
CA ALA A 151 14.59 -2.39 -8.67
C ALA A 151 15.32 -3.53 -9.40
N ASP A 152 15.62 -4.62 -8.71
CA ASP A 152 16.26 -5.80 -9.28
C ASP A 152 15.35 -6.50 -10.30
N ALA A 153 14.06 -6.66 -9.97
CA ALA A 153 13.08 -7.21 -10.88
C ALA A 153 12.94 -6.40 -12.18
N CYS A 154 12.94 -5.07 -12.07
CA CYS A 154 12.90 -4.20 -13.26
C CYS A 154 14.15 -4.37 -14.17
N ARG A 155 15.31 -4.71 -13.60
CA ARG A 155 16.57 -4.87 -14.33
C ARG A 155 16.74 -6.25 -14.96
N PHE A 156 16.31 -7.31 -14.27
CA PHE A 156 16.69 -8.69 -14.60
C PHE A 156 15.53 -9.56 -15.06
N GLU A 157 14.27 -9.21 -14.72
CA GLU A 157 13.12 -10.03 -15.08
C GLU A 157 12.57 -9.67 -16.47
N THR A 158 12.18 -10.69 -17.24
CA THR A 158 11.38 -10.56 -18.44
C THR A 158 9.93 -10.12 -18.11
N ALA A 159 9.17 -9.68 -19.10
CA ALA A 159 7.76 -9.34 -18.94
C ALA A 159 6.93 -10.50 -18.36
N ARG A 160 7.22 -11.72 -18.79
CA ARG A 160 6.60 -12.95 -18.32
C ARG A 160 6.91 -13.23 -16.86
N GLU A 161 8.17 -13.13 -16.47
CA GLU A 161 8.60 -13.38 -15.08
C GLU A 161 8.00 -12.34 -14.12
N ARG A 162 7.98 -11.05 -14.48
CA ARG A 162 7.31 -10.01 -13.69
C ARG A 162 5.82 -10.30 -13.47
N TYR A 163 5.12 -10.76 -14.52
CA TYR A 163 3.72 -11.13 -14.37
C TYR A 163 3.53 -12.37 -13.47
N HIS A 164 4.34 -13.41 -13.66
CA HIS A 164 4.26 -14.62 -12.83
C HIS A 164 4.54 -14.31 -11.36
N ARG A 165 5.54 -13.49 -11.07
CA ARG A 165 5.82 -13.04 -9.71
C ARG A 165 4.64 -12.27 -9.11
N LEU A 166 4.09 -11.28 -9.83
CA LEU A 166 2.91 -10.57 -9.36
C LEU A 166 1.73 -11.51 -9.10
N ALA A 167 1.49 -12.48 -9.99
CA ALA A 167 0.38 -13.43 -9.84
C ALA A 167 0.55 -14.37 -8.65
N THR A 168 1.80 -14.70 -8.30
CA THR A 168 2.13 -15.59 -7.18
C THR A 168 2.13 -14.85 -5.84
N GLU A 169 2.77 -13.67 -5.79
CA GLU A 169 2.94 -12.91 -4.55
C GLU A 169 1.70 -12.06 -4.22
N HIS A 170 1.00 -11.56 -5.25
CA HIS A 170 -0.14 -10.65 -5.13
C HIS A 170 -1.35 -11.08 -5.97
N PRO A 171 -1.91 -12.28 -5.75
CA PRO A 171 -3.02 -12.81 -6.56
C PRO A 171 -4.26 -11.91 -6.52
N GLU A 172 -4.50 -11.19 -5.43
CA GLU A 172 -5.63 -10.26 -5.29
C GLU A 172 -5.52 -9.06 -6.26
N VAL A 173 -4.31 -8.60 -6.55
CA VAL A 173 -4.10 -7.55 -7.57
C VAL A 173 -4.54 -8.07 -8.95
N VAL A 174 -4.13 -9.28 -9.31
CA VAL A 174 -4.49 -9.86 -10.62
C VAL A 174 -5.99 -10.11 -10.76
N LYS A 175 -6.68 -10.41 -9.67
CA LYS A 175 -8.14 -10.65 -9.65
C LYS A 175 -8.96 -9.36 -9.68
N ARG A 176 -8.52 -8.32 -8.98
CA ARG A 176 -9.35 -7.14 -8.64
C ARG A 176 -8.94 -5.86 -9.40
N ALA A 177 -7.65 -5.67 -9.70
CA ALA A 177 -7.19 -4.47 -10.35
C ALA A 177 -7.50 -4.46 -11.86
N PRO A 178 -7.84 -3.29 -12.45
CA PRO A 178 -8.00 -3.15 -13.90
C PRO A 178 -6.73 -3.54 -14.67
N LEU A 179 -6.88 -4.26 -15.77
CA LEU A 179 -5.78 -4.77 -16.60
C LEU A 179 -4.79 -3.66 -17.04
N ILE A 180 -5.32 -2.49 -17.36
CA ILE A 180 -4.51 -1.33 -17.77
C ILE A 180 -3.54 -0.90 -16.66
N HIS A 181 -3.98 -0.91 -15.40
CA HIS A 181 -3.14 -0.54 -14.25
C HIS A 181 -2.12 -1.64 -13.92
N ILE A 182 -2.48 -2.91 -14.10
CA ILE A 182 -1.54 -4.04 -13.95
C ILE A 182 -0.46 -3.94 -15.03
N ALA A 183 -0.82 -3.71 -16.29
CA ALA A 183 0.14 -3.54 -17.38
C ALA A 183 1.08 -2.38 -17.12
N SER A 184 0.54 -1.23 -16.70
CA SER A 184 1.31 -0.05 -16.32
C SER A 184 2.31 -0.36 -15.19
N ARG A 185 1.88 -1.06 -14.12
CA ARG A 185 2.73 -1.46 -12.99
C ARG A 185 3.87 -2.39 -13.40
N LEU A 186 3.63 -3.25 -14.40
CA LEU A 186 4.60 -4.21 -14.92
C LEU A 186 5.50 -3.62 -16.04
N GLY A 187 5.29 -2.35 -16.41
CA GLY A 187 6.05 -1.68 -17.47
C GLY A 187 5.82 -2.28 -18.87
N MET A 188 4.57 -2.71 -19.15
CA MET A 188 4.20 -3.27 -20.44
C MET A 188 2.87 -2.70 -20.95
N THR A 189 2.54 -2.95 -22.24
CA THR A 189 1.23 -2.56 -22.76
C THR A 189 0.16 -3.57 -22.35
N PRO A 190 -1.13 -3.18 -22.33
CA PRO A 190 -2.23 -4.12 -22.08
C PRO A 190 -2.26 -5.31 -23.05
N GLU A 191 -1.88 -5.09 -24.32
CA GLU A 191 -1.79 -6.14 -25.34
C GLU A 191 -0.68 -7.14 -25.01
N THR A 192 0.49 -6.65 -24.57
CA THR A 192 1.60 -7.50 -24.12
C THR A 192 1.17 -8.32 -22.91
N LEU A 193 0.51 -7.70 -21.93
CA LEU A 193 0.01 -8.41 -20.74
C LEU A 193 -1.02 -9.48 -21.12
N SER A 194 -1.93 -9.19 -22.06
CA SER A 194 -2.90 -10.17 -22.53
C SER A 194 -2.23 -11.39 -23.17
N ARG A 195 -1.17 -11.20 -23.96
CA ARG A 195 -0.38 -12.30 -24.56
C ARG A 195 0.36 -13.11 -23.49
N VAL A 196 0.97 -12.46 -22.50
CA VAL A 196 1.63 -13.12 -21.38
C VAL A 196 0.64 -14.00 -20.61
N ARG A 197 -0.57 -13.50 -20.34
CA ARG A 197 -1.64 -14.25 -19.66
C ARG A 197 -2.13 -15.46 -20.46
N ALA A 198 -2.16 -15.34 -21.77
CA ALA A 198 -2.52 -16.43 -22.67
C ALA A 198 -1.39 -17.44 -22.91
N GLY A 199 -0.20 -17.23 -22.33
CA GLY A 199 0.98 -18.10 -22.56
C GLY A 199 1.59 -17.96 -23.95
N LEU A 200 1.35 -16.85 -24.64
CA LEU A 200 1.82 -16.60 -26.02
C LEU A 200 3.14 -15.81 -26.07
N LEU A 201 3.73 -15.50 -24.92
CA LEU A 201 5.04 -14.84 -24.73
C LEU A 201 5.81 -15.50 -23.61
#